data_ab488715cb1496d304ae06ed6556750c
#
_entry.id   ab488715cb1496d304ae06ed6556750c
#
_cell.length_a   1.000
_cell.length_b   1.000
_cell.length_c   1.000
_cell.angle_alpha   90.00
_cell.angle_beta   90.00
_cell.angle_gamma   90.00
#
_symmetry.space_group_name_H-M   'P 1'
#
loop_
_entity.id
_entity.type
_entity.pdbx_description
1 polymer ?
#
loop_
_entity_poly.entity_id
_entity_poly.type
_entity_poly.pdbx_seq_one_letter_code
_entity_poly.pdbx_strand_id
1 'polypeptide(L)'
;MIFRTDDVRPADRFAYWSDAVCASYTKLCCDTENRQTFAGGIRLNKIANVGSSKVWGSGQVVERRPCDIAQYDDESVLLSFQVQNQCEIRQNGRSAVIEPGEFAAYRSSDPYRLRLDDNFRQHVIQVPHRALSNRLPNLDQLTARRIRKDVGEAIYFSIRKIIALGSSSNEVMRACQEDAIIDLIATGLASLDEGRIKLRESGQNILIHARQHIERTCTQPELTRMDVSDAVGVSVRRLNELFASENSSIQAEIREARLQRICAALADPRQAHRSVADIAFRCGLENAQYFSRQFKARFGQTPTAYRASKGWRVRDGQSKQSRREQM
;
A
#
# COMPACT_ATOMS: atom_id res chain seq x y z
N MET A 1 9.18 -23.06 -12.01
CA MET A 1 9.16 -24.47 -11.60
C MET A 1 7.79 -25.04 -11.88
N ILE A 2 7.69 -26.33 -12.25
CA ILE A 2 6.41 -27.00 -12.53
C ILE A 2 6.42 -28.36 -11.85
N PHE A 3 5.33 -28.72 -11.19
CA PHE A 3 5.04 -30.05 -10.67
C PHE A 3 3.83 -30.62 -11.41
N ARG A 4 3.85 -31.87 -11.83
CA ARG A 4 2.74 -32.57 -12.48
C ARG A 4 2.64 -34.00 -11.95
N THR A 5 1.44 -34.40 -11.61
CA THR A 5 1.21 -35.79 -11.17
C THR A 5 1.41 -36.81 -12.28
N ASP A 6 1.38 -36.40 -13.54
CA ASP A 6 1.64 -37.26 -14.70
C ASP A 6 3.13 -37.64 -14.81
N ASP A 7 4.02 -36.95 -14.10
CA ASP A 7 5.45 -37.24 -14.06
C ASP A 7 5.78 -38.44 -13.15
N VAL A 8 4.78 -38.98 -12.40
CA VAL A 8 4.94 -40.13 -11.48
C VAL A 8 3.90 -41.22 -11.73
N ARG A 9 4.17 -42.43 -11.20
CA ARG A 9 3.23 -43.54 -11.33
C ARG A 9 1.88 -43.24 -10.67
N PRO A 10 0.77 -43.80 -11.19
CA PRO A 10 -0.58 -43.51 -10.65
C PRO A 10 -0.71 -43.73 -9.14
N ALA A 11 -0.10 -44.77 -8.60
CA ALA A 11 -0.15 -45.08 -7.17
C ALA A 11 0.55 -44.01 -6.28
N ASP A 12 1.52 -43.29 -6.83
CA ASP A 12 2.34 -42.33 -6.10
C ASP A 12 1.81 -40.87 -6.29
N ARG A 13 0.84 -40.64 -7.19
CA ARG A 13 0.41 -39.31 -7.60
C ARG A 13 -0.10 -38.43 -6.46
N PHE A 14 -0.89 -38.98 -5.57
CA PHE A 14 -1.44 -38.17 -4.48
C PHE A 14 -0.37 -37.83 -3.42
N ALA A 15 0.53 -38.73 -3.11
CA ALA A 15 1.66 -38.45 -2.21
C ALA A 15 2.57 -37.35 -2.81
N TYR A 16 2.96 -37.52 -4.08
CA TYR A 16 3.73 -36.51 -4.81
C TYR A 16 3.04 -35.15 -4.85
N TRP A 17 1.70 -35.10 -5.05
CA TRP A 17 0.91 -33.89 -5.01
C TRP A 17 0.97 -33.20 -3.66
N SER A 18 0.78 -33.95 -2.57
CA SER A 18 0.83 -33.43 -1.21
C SER A 18 2.19 -32.79 -0.90
N ASP A 19 3.29 -33.45 -1.30
CA ASP A 19 4.64 -32.92 -1.17
C ASP A 19 4.85 -31.67 -2.01
N ALA A 20 4.37 -31.65 -3.25
CA ALA A 20 4.45 -30.50 -4.15
C ALA A 20 3.68 -29.27 -3.62
N VAL A 21 2.51 -29.47 -3.03
CA VAL A 21 1.73 -28.40 -2.37
C VAL A 21 2.52 -27.84 -1.17
N CYS A 22 3.04 -28.71 -0.31
CA CYS A 22 3.84 -28.29 0.84
C CYS A 22 5.11 -27.53 0.42
N ALA A 23 5.79 -27.98 -0.62
CA ALA A 23 6.99 -27.32 -1.16
C ALA A 23 6.69 -25.96 -1.82
N SER A 24 5.46 -25.80 -2.35
CA SER A 24 5.05 -24.59 -3.07
C SER A 24 4.58 -23.46 -2.18
N TYR A 25 4.02 -23.77 -1.01
CA TYR A 25 3.41 -22.78 -0.13
C TYR A 25 3.96 -22.85 1.30
N THR A 26 3.52 -23.86 2.04
CA THR A 26 3.85 -24.08 3.46
C THR A 26 3.35 -25.47 3.85
N LYS A 27 3.57 -25.91 5.08
CA LYS A 27 3.07 -27.20 5.54
C LYS A 27 1.53 -27.22 5.52
N LEU A 28 0.96 -28.10 4.71
CA LEU A 28 -0.46 -28.27 4.47
C LEU A 28 -0.84 -29.74 4.52
N CYS A 29 -2.08 -30.03 4.88
CA CYS A 29 -2.67 -31.35 4.80
C CYS A 29 -3.62 -31.40 3.60
N CYS A 30 -3.36 -32.27 2.64
CA CYS A 30 -4.25 -32.52 1.51
C CYS A 30 -5.01 -33.83 1.73
N ASP A 31 -6.30 -33.86 1.37
CA ASP A 31 -7.11 -35.05 1.35
C ASP A 31 -8.06 -35.09 0.15
N THR A 32 -8.35 -36.29 -0.37
CA THR A 32 -9.25 -36.53 -1.51
C THR A 32 -9.91 -37.89 -1.40
N GLU A 33 -11.13 -37.97 -1.91
CA GLU A 33 -11.86 -39.23 -1.97
C GLU A 33 -11.26 -40.21 -3.02
N ASN A 34 -10.59 -39.69 -4.05
CA ASN A 34 -10.11 -40.46 -5.21
C ASN A 34 -8.59 -40.43 -5.36
N ARG A 35 -7.85 -40.98 -4.37
CA ARG A 35 -6.39 -40.97 -4.38
C ARG A 35 -5.77 -41.72 -5.57
N GLN A 36 -6.41 -42.77 -6.05
CA GLN A 36 -5.88 -43.61 -7.15
C GLN A 36 -5.96 -42.95 -8.53
N THR A 37 -6.98 -42.13 -8.74
CA THR A 37 -7.22 -41.44 -10.01
C THR A 37 -6.84 -39.95 -9.93
N PHE A 38 -6.22 -39.53 -8.84
CA PHE A 38 -5.84 -38.13 -8.64
C PHE A 38 -4.94 -37.62 -9.75
N ALA A 39 -5.29 -36.46 -10.30
CA ALA A 39 -4.49 -35.74 -11.28
C ALA A 39 -4.41 -34.26 -10.89
N GLY A 40 -3.24 -33.65 -11.05
CA GLY A 40 -3.05 -32.23 -10.73
C GLY A 40 -1.70 -31.69 -11.10
N GLY A 41 -1.54 -30.40 -11.02
CA GLY A 41 -0.28 -29.73 -11.25
C GLY A 41 -0.22 -28.33 -10.68
N ILE A 42 1.01 -27.87 -10.43
CA ILE A 42 1.32 -26.52 -9.95
C ILE A 42 2.40 -25.94 -10.84
N ARG A 43 2.18 -24.74 -11.37
CA ARG A 43 3.20 -23.96 -12.05
C ARG A 43 3.50 -22.71 -11.25
N LEU A 44 4.72 -22.61 -10.75
CA LEU A 44 5.20 -21.50 -9.93
C LEU A 44 5.93 -20.45 -10.77
N ASN A 45 5.70 -19.20 -10.43
CA ASN A 45 6.45 -18.03 -10.87
C ASN A 45 6.65 -17.08 -9.66
N LYS A 46 7.66 -16.21 -9.73
CA LYS A 46 7.94 -15.24 -8.68
C LYS A 46 8.37 -13.91 -9.30
N ILE A 47 7.85 -12.80 -8.76
CA ILE A 47 8.25 -11.44 -9.10
C ILE A 47 8.61 -10.73 -7.81
N ALA A 48 9.89 -10.45 -7.61
CA ALA A 48 10.43 -9.95 -6.35
C ALA A 48 9.93 -10.81 -5.16
N ASN A 49 9.10 -10.25 -4.26
CA ASN A 49 8.56 -10.98 -3.11
C ASN A 49 7.14 -11.53 -3.35
N VAL A 50 6.54 -11.26 -4.51
CA VAL A 50 5.21 -11.78 -4.87
C VAL A 50 5.34 -13.13 -5.54
N GLY A 51 4.76 -14.17 -4.91
CA GLY A 51 4.58 -15.49 -5.49
C GLY A 51 3.34 -15.53 -6.40
N SER A 52 3.43 -16.27 -7.49
CA SER A 52 2.32 -16.49 -8.41
C SER A 52 2.30 -17.95 -8.84
N SER A 53 1.20 -18.64 -8.65
CA SER A 53 1.07 -20.05 -9.01
C SER A 53 -0.23 -20.32 -9.74
N LYS A 54 -0.14 -21.15 -10.79
CA LYS A 54 -1.31 -21.75 -11.43
C LYS A 54 -1.46 -23.15 -10.92
N VAL A 55 -2.63 -23.44 -10.34
CA VAL A 55 -2.95 -24.73 -9.71
C VAL A 55 -4.17 -25.32 -10.39
N TRP A 56 -4.13 -26.61 -10.69
CA TRP A 56 -5.26 -27.34 -11.26
C TRP A 56 -5.23 -28.76 -10.75
N GLY A 57 -6.38 -29.44 -10.74
CA GLY A 57 -6.42 -30.86 -10.34
C GLY A 57 -7.81 -31.39 -10.03
N SER A 58 -7.80 -32.60 -9.53
CA SER A 58 -8.96 -33.31 -9.02
C SER A 58 -9.47 -32.68 -7.73
N GLY A 59 -10.75 -32.92 -7.42
CA GLY A 59 -11.40 -32.45 -6.20
C GLY A 59 -10.68 -32.87 -4.94
N GLN A 60 -10.50 -31.95 -4.02
CA GLN A 60 -9.73 -32.16 -2.79
C GLN A 60 -10.08 -31.16 -1.69
N VAL A 61 -9.65 -31.51 -0.49
CA VAL A 61 -9.63 -30.62 0.65
C VAL A 61 -8.17 -30.31 1.01
N VAL A 62 -7.86 -29.06 1.22
CA VAL A 62 -6.54 -28.59 1.68
C VAL A 62 -6.72 -27.85 3.00
N GLU A 63 -6.00 -28.27 4.03
CA GLU A 63 -6.11 -27.67 5.37
C GLU A 63 -4.76 -27.20 5.88
N ARG A 64 -4.75 -26.02 6.48
CA ARG A 64 -3.70 -25.56 7.37
C ARG A 64 -4.19 -25.66 8.79
N ARG A 65 -3.66 -26.59 9.56
CA ARG A 65 -4.10 -26.86 10.92
C ARG A 65 -3.24 -26.08 11.93
N PRO A 66 -3.71 -25.85 13.16
CA PRO A 66 -2.92 -25.17 14.19
C PRO A 66 -1.52 -25.82 14.42
N CYS A 67 -1.43 -27.14 14.35
CA CYS A 67 -0.15 -27.87 14.51
C CYS A 67 0.82 -27.63 13.34
N ASP A 68 0.31 -27.28 12.15
CA ASP A 68 1.15 -26.98 10.97
C ASP A 68 1.70 -25.54 11.04
N ILE A 69 1.00 -24.62 11.72
CA ILE A 69 1.40 -23.22 11.91
C ILE A 69 2.55 -23.09 12.91
N ALA A 70 2.50 -23.85 14.02
CA ALA A 70 3.50 -23.78 15.08
C ALA A 70 4.94 -24.10 14.63
N GLN A 71 5.13 -24.66 13.43
CA GLN A 71 6.41 -25.10 12.91
C GLN A 71 6.99 -24.17 11.83
N TYR A 72 6.24 -23.19 11.35
CA TYR A 72 6.64 -22.34 10.22
C TYR A 72 6.17 -20.90 10.41
N ASP A 73 7.12 -20.00 10.51
CA ASP A 73 6.91 -18.55 10.68
C ASP A 73 6.77 -17.86 9.31
N ASP A 74 5.75 -18.23 8.52
CA ASP A 74 5.44 -17.59 7.25
C ASP A 74 4.18 -16.74 7.39
N GLU A 75 4.34 -15.43 7.35
CA GLU A 75 3.25 -14.45 7.34
C GLU A 75 2.94 -13.99 5.92
N SER A 76 2.28 -14.84 5.16
CA SER A 76 1.81 -14.50 3.82
C SER A 76 0.29 -14.38 3.77
N VAL A 77 -0.18 -13.53 2.86
CA VAL A 77 -1.58 -13.50 2.42
C VAL A 77 -1.65 -14.18 1.06
N LEU A 78 -2.54 -15.16 0.96
CA LEU A 78 -2.82 -15.88 -0.28
C LEU A 78 -4.16 -15.39 -0.83
N LEU A 79 -4.20 -15.18 -2.15
CA LEU A 79 -5.40 -14.79 -2.88
C LEU A 79 -5.67 -15.82 -3.95
N SER A 80 -6.76 -16.58 -3.79
CA SER A 80 -7.18 -17.57 -4.78
C SER A 80 -8.15 -16.93 -5.77
N PHE A 81 -7.68 -16.69 -7.00
CA PHE A 81 -8.51 -16.29 -8.15
C PHE A 81 -9.03 -17.55 -8.81
N GLN A 82 -10.35 -17.75 -8.77
CA GLN A 82 -10.97 -18.92 -9.38
C GLN A 82 -11.07 -18.74 -10.89
N VAL A 83 -10.62 -19.77 -11.63
CA VAL A 83 -10.61 -19.76 -13.10
C VAL A 83 -11.59 -20.78 -13.65
N GLN A 84 -11.75 -21.93 -12.98
CA GLN A 84 -12.67 -23.00 -13.40
C GLN A 84 -13.19 -23.73 -12.16
N ASN A 85 -14.49 -24.05 -12.17
CA ASN A 85 -15.24 -24.66 -11.08
C ASN A 85 -15.17 -23.86 -9.77
N GLN A 86 -15.63 -24.38 -8.65
CA GLN A 86 -15.77 -23.63 -7.40
C GLN A 86 -14.68 -23.98 -6.40
N CYS A 87 -14.44 -23.06 -5.47
CA CYS A 87 -13.66 -23.29 -4.27
C CYS A 87 -14.36 -22.66 -3.07
N GLU A 88 -14.54 -23.43 -2.00
CA GLU A 88 -14.95 -22.90 -0.70
C GLU A 88 -13.70 -22.64 0.14
N ILE A 89 -13.59 -21.42 0.69
CA ILE A 89 -12.51 -20.97 1.58
C ILE A 89 -13.09 -20.68 2.94
N ARG A 90 -12.58 -21.34 4.00
CA ARG A 90 -12.99 -21.10 5.40
C ARG A 90 -11.81 -20.63 6.22
N GLN A 91 -11.98 -19.52 6.93
CA GLN A 91 -10.99 -18.98 7.86
C GLN A 91 -11.67 -18.06 8.89
N ASN A 92 -11.21 -18.09 10.14
CA ASN A 92 -11.64 -17.19 11.22
C ASN A 92 -13.17 -17.08 11.37
N GLY A 93 -13.87 -18.22 11.32
CA GLY A 93 -15.33 -18.30 11.46
C GLY A 93 -16.12 -17.79 10.23
N ARG A 94 -15.43 -17.43 9.14
CA ARG A 94 -16.05 -17.01 7.87
C ARG A 94 -15.89 -18.08 6.81
N SER A 95 -16.82 -18.09 5.85
CA SER A 95 -16.79 -18.95 4.68
C SER A 95 -17.15 -18.16 3.43
N ALA A 96 -16.40 -18.35 2.36
CA ALA A 96 -16.65 -17.79 1.05
C ALA A 96 -16.59 -18.91 -0.01
N VAL A 97 -17.64 -19.06 -0.80
CA VAL A 97 -17.62 -19.83 -2.03
C VAL A 97 -17.29 -18.89 -3.17
N ILE A 98 -16.21 -19.16 -3.89
CA ILE A 98 -15.75 -18.37 -5.04
C ILE A 98 -15.97 -19.16 -6.33
N GLU A 99 -16.52 -18.47 -7.32
CA GLU A 99 -16.81 -18.95 -8.67
C GLU A 99 -15.81 -18.39 -9.68
N PRO A 100 -15.76 -18.91 -10.93
CA PRO A 100 -14.88 -18.38 -11.97
C PRO A 100 -15.02 -16.87 -12.16
N GLY A 101 -13.89 -16.16 -12.07
CA GLY A 101 -13.80 -14.70 -12.12
C GLY A 101 -13.78 -14.01 -10.75
N GLU A 102 -14.10 -14.75 -9.70
CA GLU A 102 -14.09 -14.25 -8.32
C GLU A 102 -12.78 -14.63 -7.60
N PHE A 103 -12.52 -13.97 -6.47
CA PHE A 103 -11.41 -14.35 -5.59
C PHE A 103 -11.74 -14.10 -4.12
N ALA A 104 -10.94 -14.70 -3.24
CA ALA A 104 -10.91 -14.37 -1.82
C ALA A 104 -9.49 -14.48 -1.29
N ALA A 105 -9.22 -13.74 -0.21
CA ALA A 105 -7.95 -13.75 0.51
C ALA A 105 -8.04 -14.61 1.76
N TYR A 106 -6.91 -15.23 2.16
CA TYR A 106 -6.73 -15.92 3.42
C TYR A 106 -5.26 -15.84 3.86
N ARG A 107 -5.01 -15.99 5.16
CA ARG A 107 -3.67 -15.83 5.75
C ARG A 107 -3.03 -17.19 6.04
N SER A 108 -1.73 -17.29 5.78
CA SER A 108 -0.95 -18.49 6.13
C SER A 108 -0.71 -18.63 7.64
N SER A 109 -0.74 -17.53 8.40
CA SER A 109 -0.55 -17.51 9.85
C SER A 109 -1.76 -17.99 10.66
N ASP A 110 -2.93 -18.15 10.04
CA ASP A 110 -4.16 -18.60 10.70
C ASP A 110 -4.62 -19.93 10.11
N PRO A 111 -5.30 -20.81 10.88
CA PRO A 111 -5.90 -22.03 10.33
C PRO A 111 -6.90 -21.71 9.23
N TYR A 112 -6.86 -22.48 8.14
CA TYR A 112 -7.82 -22.38 7.07
C TYR A 112 -8.12 -23.73 6.43
N ARG A 113 -9.25 -23.80 5.73
CA ARG A 113 -9.67 -24.94 4.94
C ARG A 113 -10.15 -24.49 3.57
N LEU A 114 -9.63 -25.14 2.52
CA LEU A 114 -10.06 -24.99 1.15
C LEU A 114 -10.75 -26.29 0.71
N ARG A 115 -11.93 -26.19 0.13
CA ARG A 115 -12.59 -27.29 -0.56
C ARG A 115 -12.67 -26.96 -2.04
N LEU A 116 -11.97 -27.74 -2.84
CA LEU A 116 -11.83 -27.54 -4.28
C LEU A 116 -12.66 -28.61 -5.00
N ASP A 117 -13.51 -28.16 -5.92
CA ASP A 117 -14.30 -29.06 -6.77
C ASP A 117 -13.41 -29.80 -7.76
N ASP A 118 -13.91 -30.89 -8.34
CA ASP A 118 -13.19 -31.64 -9.34
C ASP A 118 -12.87 -30.76 -10.57
N ASN A 119 -11.72 -31.06 -11.23
CA ASN A 119 -11.24 -30.25 -12.37
C ASN A 119 -11.13 -28.75 -12.10
N PHE A 120 -10.84 -28.35 -10.85
CA PHE A 120 -10.64 -26.95 -10.52
C PHE A 120 -9.41 -26.36 -11.21
N ARG A 121 -9.44 -25.05 -11.45
CA ARG A 121 -8.29 -24.23 -11.83
C ARG A 121 -8.29 -22.96 -11.04
N GLN A 122 -7.16 -22.65 -10.43
CA GLN A 122 -6.93 -21.42 -9.68
C GLN A 122 -5.64 -20.74 -10.12
N HIS A 123 -5.62 -19.43 -9.97
CA HIS A 123 -4.38 -18.66 -9.93
C HIS A 123 -4.22 -18.12 -8.52
N VAL A 124 -3.21 -18.60 -7.80
CA VAL A 124 -2.93 -18.16 -6.43
C VAL A 124 -1.81 -17.13 -6.46
N ILE A 125 -2.07 -15.97 -5.88
CA ILE A 125 -1.06 -14.92 -5.65
C ILE A 125 -0.73 -14.93 -4.16
N GLN A 126 0.56 -14.99 -3.84
CA GLN A 126 1.08 -14.95 -2.48
C GLN A 126 1.85 -13.65 -2.29
N VAL A 127 1.45 -12.86 -1.29
CA VAL A 127 2.09 -11.59 -0.96
C VAL A 127 2.50 -11.55 0.51
N PRO A 128 3.60 -10.87 0.88
CA PRO A 128 3.96 -10.69 2.28
C PRO A 128 2.84 -9.98 3.04
N HIS A 129 2.44 -10.51 4.19
CA HIS A 129 1.37 -9.93 5.02
C HIS A 129 1.63 -8.44 5.32
N ARG A 130 2.86 -8.09 5.72
CA ARG A 130 3.25 -6.72 6.06
C ARG A 130 3.04 -5.74 4.90
N ALA A 131 3.32 -6.15 3.67
CA ALA A 131 3.16 -5.29 2.50
C ALA A 131 1.69 -4.93 2.24
N LEU A 132 0.77 -5.88 2.49
CA LEU A 132 -0.66 -5.67 2.30
C LEU A 132 -1.30 -4.99 3.53
N SER A 133 -0.89 -5.32 4.75
CA SER A 133 -1.41 -4.70 5.98
C SER A 133 -1.05 -3.22 6.10
N ASN A 134 0.07 -2.78 5.51
CA ASN A 134 0.41 -1.35 5.40
C ASN A 134 -0.61 -0.56 4.55
N ARG A 135 -1.31 -1.22 3.64
CA ARG A 135 -2.34 -0.63 2.77
C ARG A 135 -3.76 -0.81 3.33
N LEU A 136 -3.98 -1.89 4.08
CA LEU A 136 -5.27 -2.30 4.62
C LEU A 136 -5.15 -2.67 6.11
N PRO A 137 -5.30 -1.70 7.03
CA PRO A 137 -5.16 -1.94 8.48
C PRO A 137 -6.15 -2.97 9.05
N ASN A 138 -7.29 -3.18 8.37
CA ASN A 138 -8.36 -4.13 8.75
C ASN A 138 -8.30 -5.44 7.98
N LEU A 139 -7.14 -5.81 7.41
CA LEU A 139 -6.94 -6.98 6.56
C LEU A 139 -7.52 -8.27 7.14
N ASP A 140 -7.41 -8.47 8.46
CA ASP A 140 -7.94 -9.64 9.16
C ASP A 140 -9.46 -9.80 9.04
N GLN A 141 -10.18 -8.69 8.87
CA GLN A 141 -11.63 -8.68 8.68
C GLN A 141 -12.04 -8.97 7.23
N LEU A 142 -11.10 -8.91 6.29
CA LEU A 142 -11.32 -9.09 4.86
C LEU A 142 -11.02 -10.52 4.38
N THR A 143 -10.44 -11.38 5.24
CA THR A 143 -10.16 -12.78 4.91
C THR A 143 -11.43 -13.62 4.81
N ALA A 144 -11.42 -14.65 3.95
CA ALA A 144 -12.54 -15.55 3.63
C ALA A 144 -13.84 -14.78 3.30
N ARG A 145 -13.71 -13.70 2.52
CA ARG A 145 -14.82 -12.92 1.96
C ARG A 145 -14.70 -12.90 0.44
N ARG A 146 -15.80 -13.11 -0.24
CA ARG A 146 -15.88 -13.19 -1.69
C ARG A 146 -15.80 -11.80 -2.33
N ILE A 147 -14.85 -11.59 -3.22
CA ILE A 147 -14.80 -10.45 -4.13
C ILE A 147 -15.52 -10.83 -5.40
N ARG A 148 -16.50 -10.00 -5.78
CA ARG A 148 -17.39 -10.23 -6.91
C ARG A 148 -16.64 -10.28 -8.24
N LYS A 149 -17.25 -10.95 -9.20
CA LYS A 149 -16.68 -11.26 -10.50
C LYS A 149 -16.23 -10.02 -11.29
N ASP A 150 -17.00 -8.93 -11.27
CA ASP A 150 -16.69 -7.67 -11.97
C ASP A 150 -15.34 -7.10 -11.52
N VAL A 151 -15.12 -7.01 -10.20
CA VAL A 151 -13.86 -6.55 -9.59
C VAL A 151 -12.78 -7.61 -9.75
N GLY A 152 -13.11 -8.88 -9.52
CA GLY A 152 -12.16 -9.99 -9.56
C GLY A 152 -11.53 -10.17 -10.94
N GLU A 153 -12.31 -10.15 -12.01
CA GLU A 153 -11.81 -10.26 -13.38
C GLU A 153 -10.90 -9.09 -13.75
N ALA A 154 -11.30 -7.85 -13.44
CA ALA A 154 -10.50 -6.67 -13.74
C ALA A 154 -9.10 -6.73 -13.09
N ILE A 155 -9.05 -7.12 -11.80
CA ILE A 155 -7.80 -7.28 -11.06
C ILE A 155 -6.99 -8.45 -11.58
N TYR A 156 -7.61 -9.60 -11.81
CA TYR A 156 -6.96 -10.79 -12.34
C TYR A 156 -6.27 -10.55 -13.68
N PHE A 157 -6.96 -9.92 -14.63
CA PHE A 157 -6.39 -9.60 -15.93
C PHE A 157 -5.24 -8.60 -15.83
N SER A 158 -5.37 -7.58 -14.97
CA SER A 158 -4.31 -6.60 -14.74
C SER A 158 -3.04 -7.24 -14.15
N ILE A 159 -3.19 -8.05 -13.11
CA ILE A 159 -2.08 -8.80 -12.50
C ILE A 159 -1.40 -9.72 -13.52
N ARG A 160 -2.18 -10.45 -14.32
CA ARG A 160 -1.62 -11.32 -15.36
C ARG A 160 -0.78 -10.55 -16.41
N LYS A 161 -1.21 -9.36 -16.80
CA LYS A 161 -0.46 -8.49 -17.72
C LYS A 161 0.85 -8.03 -17.09
N ILE A 162 0.82 -7.61 -15.83
CA ILE A 162 2.03 -7.20 -15.10
C ILE A 162 3.01 -8.38 -14.98
N ILE A 163 2.52 -9.58 -14.61
CA ILE A 163 3.35 -10.80 -14.53
C ILE A 163 3.97 -11.15 -15.90
N ALA A 164 3.24 -10.96 -16.98
CA ALA A 164 3.73 -11.27 -18.34
C ALA A 164 4.87 -10.33 -18.78
N LEU A 165 4.94 -9.11 -18.26
CA LEU A 165 6.03 -8.17 -18.52
C LEU A 165 7.33 -8.54 -17.76
N GLY A 166 7.23 -9.35 -16.71
CA GLY A 166 8.30 -9.54 -15.71
C GLY A 166 9.50 -10.38 -16.15
N SER A 167 9.43 -11.11 -17.27
CA SER A 167 10.46 -12.10 -17.62
C SER A 167 11.82 -11.51 -18.03
N SER A 168 11.91 -10.23 -18.32
CA SER A 168 13.12 -9.54 -18.79
C SER A 168 13.43 -8.23 -18.05
N SER A 169 12.77 -7.95 -16.94
CA SER A 169 12.86 -6.68 -16.24
C SER A 169 14.05 -6.60 -15.27
N ASN A 170 14.62 -5.41 -15.14
CA ASN A 170 15.63 -5.11 -14.13
C ASN A 170 15.00 -5.09 -12.72
N GLU A 171 15.83 -4.94 -11.67
CA GLU A 171 15.40 -4.98 -10.27
C GLU A 171 14.40 -3.88 -9.93
N VAL A 172 14.62 -2.65 -10.41
CA VAL A 172 13.70 -1.51 -10.20
C VAL A 172 12.33 -1.81 -10.80
N MET A 173 12.30 -2.35 -12.02
CA MET A 173 11.05 -2.70 -12.68
C MET A 173 10.30 -3.81 -11.93
N ARG A 174 11.02 -4.81 -11.39
CA ARG A 174 10.41 -5.86 -10.55
C ARG A 174 9.81 -5.33 -9.25
N ALA A 175 10.49 -4.36 -8.61
CA ALA A 175 9.95 -3.69 -7.43
C ALA A 175 8.66 -2.89 -7.75
N CYS A 176 8.67 -2.13 -8.85
CA CYS A 176 7.47 -1.42 -9.30
C CYS A 176 6.31 -2.37 -9.67
N GLN A 177 6.61 -3.53 -10.24
CA GLN A 177 5.61 -4.55 -10.55
C GLN A 177 5.03 -5.19 -9.28
N GLU A 178 5.86 -5.46 -8.27
CA GLU A 178 5.42 -5.92 -6.95
C GLU A 178 4.45 -4.93 -6.33
N ASP A 179 4.80 -3.65 -6.25
CA ASP A 179 3.96 -2.61 -5.69
C ASP A 179 2.62 -2.49 -6.45
N ALA A 180 2.65 -2.50 -7.77
CA ALA A 180 1.45 -2.43 -8.59
C ALA A 180 0.51 -3.64 -8.36
N ILE A 181 1.05 -4.85 -8.21
CA ILE A 181 0.26 -6.05 -7.89
C ILE A 181 -0.38 -5.91 -6.50
N ILE A 182 0.37 -5.46 -5.50
CA ILE A 182 -0.13 -5.31 -4.13
C ILE A 182 -1.20 -4.21 -4.07
N ASP A 183 -1.04 -3.11 -4.81
CA ASP A 183 -2.04 -2.03 -4.88
C ASP A 183 -3.35 -2.46 -5.56
N LEU A 184 -3.27 -3.25 -6.62
CA LEU A 184 -4.44 -3.85 -7.26
C LEU A 184 -5.19 -4.80 -6.30
N ILE A 185 -4.46 -5.64 -5.56
CA ILE A 185 -5.04 -6.53 -4.56
C ILE A 185 -5.71 -5.73 -3.45
N ALA A 186 -5.04 -4.70 -2.92
CA ALA A 186 -5.59 -3.83 -1.90
C ALA A 186 -6.88 -3.14 -2.36
N THR A 187 -6.92 -2.67 -3.61
CA THR A 187 -8.13 -2.09 -4.23
C THR A 187 -9.28 -3.10 -4.27
N GLY A 188 -9.01 -4.34 -4.68
CA GLY A 188 -10.03 -5.39 -4.70
C GLY A 188 -10.56 -5.75 -3.33
N LEU A 189 -9.70 -5.87 -2.33
CA LEU A 189 -10.11 -6.15 -0.95
C LEU A 189 -10.87 -4.98 -0.33
N ALA A 190 -10.48 -3.74 -0.65
CA ALA A 190 -11.18 -2.54 -0.20
C ALA A 190 -12.62 -2.47 -0.72
N SER A 191 -12.93 -3.07 -1.88
CA SER A 191 -14.30 -3.12 -2.41
C SER A 191 -15.28 -3.89 -1.51
N LEU A 192 -14.77 -4.76 -0.62
CA LEU A 192 -15.58 -5.44 0.40
C LEU A 192 -16.13 -4.49 1.48
N ASP A 193 -15.54 -3.31 1.61
CA ASP A 193 -15.87 -2.33 2.64
C ASP A 193 -16.84 -1.23 2.14
N GLU A 194 -17.30 -1.29 0.89
CA GLU A 194 -18.21 -0.27 0.28
C GLU A 194 -19.49 0.02 1.06
N GLY A 195 -19.89 -0.84 2.00
CA GLY A 195 -20.98 -0.59 2.94
C GLY A 195 -20.57 0.04 4.27
N ARG A 196 -19.29 0.05 4.63
CA ARG A 196 -18.74 0.56 5.89
C ARG A 196 -17.78 1.75 5.73
N ILE A 197 -17.29 2.01 4.53
CA ILE A 197 -16.38 3.13 4.22
C ILE A 197 -17.04 4.49 4.48
N LYS A 198 -18.36 4.60 4.44
CA LYS A 198 -19.05 5.83 4.90
C LYS A 198 -18.89 6.15 6.40
N LEU A 199 -18.28 5.26 7.21
CA LEU A 199 -18.18 5.44 8.67
C LEU A 199 -16.80 5.23 9.28
N ARG A 200 -15.78 4.78 8.52
CA ARG A 200 -14.39 4.70 9.00
C ARG A 200 -13.43 4.78 7.81
N GLU A 201 -13.25 5.96 7.24
CA GLU A 201 -11.90 6.27 6.77
C GLU A 201 -10.99 6.05 7.98
N SER A 202 -10.00 5.18 7.87
CA SER A 202 -9.03 4.98 8.93
C SER A 202 -8.48 6.36 9.27
N GLY A 203 -8.33 6.69 10.55
CA GLY A 203 -7.82 8.00 10.96
C GLY A 203 -6.53 8.37 10.24
N GLN A 204 -5.71 7.38 9.85
CA GLN A 204 -4.51 7.56 9.06
C GLN A 204 -4.78 8.02 7.62
N ASN A 205 -5.80 7.50 6.93
CA ASN A 205 -6.14 7.97 5.57
C ASN A 205 -6.62 9.41 5.61
N ILE A 206 -7.42 9.78 6.61
CA ILE A 206 -7.84 11.17 6.84
C ILE A 206 -6.61 12.06 7.04
N LEU A 207 -5.64 11.64 7.87
CA LEU A 207 -4.40 12.38 8.10
C LEU A 207 -3.55 12.52 6.84
N ILE A 208 -3.41 11.46 6.05
CA ILE A 208 -2.69 11.49 4.77
C ILE A 208 -3.34 12.48 3.82
N HIS A 209 -4.66 12.41 3.62
CA HIS A 209 -5.39 13.33 2.73
C HIS A 209 -5.34 14.77 3.25
N ALA A 210 -5.44 14.98 4.57
CA ALA A 210 -5.30 16.30 5.17
C ALA A 210 -3.90 16.89 4.91
N ARG A 211 -2.84 16.13 5.11
CA ARG A 211 -1.46 16.56 4.80
C ARG A 211 -1.27 16.88 3.32
N GLN A 212 -1.77 16.03 2.42
CA GLN A 212 -1.73 16.29 0.98
C GLN A 212 -2.48 17.55 0.58
N HIS A 213 -3.64 17.79 1.19
CA HIS A 213 -4.41 19.03 0.97
C HIS A 213 -3.62 20.24 1.47
N ILE A 214 -3.10 20.19 2.70
CA ILE A 214 -2.28 21.24 3.30
C ILE A 214 -1.06 21.53 2.40
N GLU A 215 -0.34 20.52 1.96
CA GLU A 215 0.85 20.68 1.11
C GLU A 215 0.54 21.40 -0.21
N ARG A 216 -0.62 21.14 -0.82
CA ARG A 216 -1.07 21.80 -2.05
C ARG A 216 -1.52 23.24 -1.82
N THR A 217 -2.14 23.54 -0.68
CA THR A 217 -2.85 24.81 -0.43
C THR A 217 -2.17 25.70 0.61
N CYS A 218 -1.09 25.27 1.27
CA CYS A 218 -0.45 25.99 2.38
C CYS A 218 0.05 27.41 2.03
N THR A 219 0.25 27.71 0.73
CA THR A 219 0.67 29.05 0.26
C THR A 219 -0.48 30.07 0.24
N GLN A 220 -1.72 29.64 0.38
CA GLN A 220 -2.87 30.51 0.50
C GLN A 220 -2.87 31.13 1.92
N PRO A 221 -2.80 32.47 2.07
CA PRO A 221 -2.75 33.11 3.38
C PRO A 221 -3.97 32.80 4.24
N GLU A 222 -5.14 32.75 3.60
CA GLU A 222 -6.47 32.53 4.19
C GLU A 222 -6.76 31.07 4.56
N LEU A 223 -5.86 30.10 4.25
CA LEU A 223 -6.09 28.70 4.58
C LEU A 223 -6.36 28.50 6.07
N THR A 224 -7.56 28.04 6.38
CA THR A 224 -8.07 27.82 7.75
C THR A 224 -8.11 26.33 8.11
N ARG A 225 -8.37 26.05 9.39
CA ARG A 225 -8.63 24.68 9.88
C ARG A 225 -9.94 24.11 9.31
N MET A 226 -10.92 24.98 9.01
CA MET A 226 -12.17 24.57 8.39
C MET A 226 -11.94 24.07 6.98
N ASP A 227 -11.20 24.80 6.15
CA ASP A 227 -10.92 24.41 4.77
C ASP A 227 -10.25 23.02 4.69
N VAL A 228 -9.31 22.74 5.60
CA VAL A 228 -8.66 21.42 5.66
C VAL A 228 -9.64 20.34 6.12
N SER A 229 -10.50 20.62 7.10
CA SER A 229 -11.47 19.64 7.59
C SER A 229 -12.56 19.33 6.57
N ASP A 230 -13.03 20.34 5.86
CA ASP A 230 -14.03 20.22 4.79
C ASP A 230 -13.50 19.44 3.60
N ALA A 231 -12.21 19.67 3.24
CA ALA A 231 -11.55 18.94 2.16
C ALA A 231 -11.42 17.42 2.42
N VAL A 232 -11.38 16.99 3.69
CA VAL A 232 -11.32 15.56 4.06
C VAL A 232 -12.64 15.02 4.63
N GLY A 233 -13.70 15.83 4.63
CA GLY A 233 -15.05 15.39 4.98
C GLY A 233 -15.27 15.05 6.47
N VAL A 234 -14.48 15.64 7.39
CA VAL A 234 -14.63 15.44 8.84
C VAL A 234 -14.71 16.76 9.60
N SER A 235 -15.21 16.75 10.82
CA SER A 235 -15.23 17.97 11.65
C SER A 235 -13.83 18.39 12.08
N VAL A 236 -13.61 19.69 12.30
CA VAL A 236 -12.36 20.26 12.83
C VAL A 236 -11.96 19.58 14.15
N ARG A 237 -12.93 19.29 15.02
CA ARG A 237 -12.69 18.57 16.29
C ARG A 237 -12.11 17.17 16.01
N ARG A 238 -12.75 16.39 15.12
CA ARG A 238 -12.31 15.05 14.79
C ARG A 238 -10.92 15.04 14.16
N LEU A 239 -10.65 15.97 13.24
CA LEU A 239 -9.34 16.07 12.60
C LEU A 239 -8.25 16.46 13.61
N ASN A 240 -8.53 17.37 14.55
CA ASN A 240 -7.58 17.69 15.63
C ASN A 240 -7.33 16.51 16.58
N GLU A 241 -8.36 15.72 16.92
CA GLU A 241 -8.19 14.49 17.72
C GLU A 241 -7.25 13.48 17.01
N LEU A 242 -7.38 13.35 15.69
CA LEU A 242 -6.51 12.49 14.90
C LEU A 242 -5.06 13.01 14.87
N PHE A 243 -4.84 14.30 14.62
CA PHE A 243 -3.50 14.88 14.67
C PHE A 243 -2.90 14.84 16.09
N ALA A 244 -3.72 14.99 17.13
CA ALA A 244 -3.26 14.90 18.52
C ALA A 244 -2.72 13.49 18.87
N SER A 245 -3.25 12.42 18.27
CA SER A 245 -2.71 11.07 18.43
C SER A 245 -1.28 10.91 17.89
N GLU A 246 -0.86 11.82 17.00
CA GLU A 246 0.52 11.93 16.47
C GLU A 246 1.29 13.12 17.09
N ASN A 247 0.85 13.65 18.23
CA ASN A 247 1.41 14.83 18.90
C ASN A 247 1.47 16.09 18.01
N SER A 248 0.48 16.27 17.11
CA SER A 248 0.36 17.41 16.22
C SER A 248 -1.03 18.06 16.27
N SER A 249 -1.28 19.06 15.41
CA SER A 249 -2.58 19.70 15.21
C SER A 249 -2.67 20.22 13.78
N ILE A 250 -3.90 20.50 13.28
CA ILE A 250 -4.09 21.05 11.93
C ILE A 250 -3.24 22.31 11.73
N GLN A 251 -3.20 23.20 12.72
CA GLN A 251 -2.42 24.45 12.64
C GLN A 251 -0.91 24.19 12.64
N ALA A 252 -0.44 23.17 13.37
CA ALA A 252 0.97 22.79 13.38
C ALA A 252 1.38 22.25 12.00
N GLU A 253 0.55 21.42 11.38
CA GLU A 253 0.79 20.88 10.04
C GLU A 253 0.82 22.00 8.96
N ILE A 254 -0.14 22.92 8.96
CA ILE A 254 -0.13 24.07 8.04
C ILE A 254 1.15 24.89 8.20
N ARG A 255 1.54 25.16 9.44
CA ARG A 255 2.75 25.92 9.73
C ARG A 255 4.01 25.17 9.27
N GLU A 256 4.10 23.89 9.54
CA GLU A 256 5.24 23.07 9.11
C GLU A 256 5.35 23.04 7.57
N ALA A 257 4.25 22.85 6.86
CA ALA A 257 4.22 22.86 5.40
C ALA A 257 4.69 24.23 4.83
N ARG A 258 4.25 25.34 5.42
CA ARG A 258 4.72 26.69 5.04
C ARG A 258 6.22 26.87 5.28
N LEU A 259 6.72 26.42 6.44
CA LEU A 259 8.15 26.49 6.76
C LEU A 259 9.00 25.65 5.82
N GLN A 260 8.56 24.46 5.45
CA GLN A 260 9.24 23.58 4.47
C GLN A 260 9.29 24.25 3.08
N ARG A 261 8.18 24.85 2.63
CA ARG A 261 8.16 25.58 1.36
C ARG A 261 9.12 26.78 1.36
N ILE A 262 9.16 27.53 2.45
CA ILE A 262 10.11 28.65 2.58
C ILE A 262 11.54 28.12 2.58
N CYS A 263 11.82 27.04 3.29
CA CYS A 263 13.13 26.43 3.31
C CYS A 263 13.60 26.02 1.91
N ALA A 264 12.74 25.38 1.13
CA ALA A 264 12.99 25.03 -0.26
C ALA A 264 13.21 26.27 -1.16
N ALA A 265 12.38 27.30 -1.00
CA ALA A 265 12.50 28.55 -1.76
C ALA A 265 13.79 29.34 -1.43
N LEU A 266 14.23 29.33 -0.17
CA LEU A 266 15.50 29.93 0.26
C LEU A 266 16.73 29.20 -0.29
N ALA A 267 16.60 27.91 -0.58
CA ALA A 267 17.65 27.09 -1.19
C ALA A 267 17.62 27.14 -2.74
N ASP A 268 16.58 27.66 -3.36
CA ASP A 268 16.44 27.72 -4.83
C ASP A 268 17.20 28.93 -5.43
N PRO A 269 18.22 28.71 -6.30
CA PRO A 269 18.94 29.79 -6.98
C PRO A 269 18.07 30.77 -7.74
N ARG A 270 16.97 30.28 -8.31
CA ARG A 270 16.02 31.09 -9.08
C ARG A 270 15.28 32.12 -8.22
N GLN A 271 15.24 31.92 -6.90
CA GLN A 271 14.61 32.82 -5.91
C GLN A 271 15.63 33.77 -5.23
N ALA A 272 16.94 33.70 -5.61
CA ALA A 272 17.99 34.50 -4.97
C ALA A 272 17.76 36.00 -5.01
N HIS A 273 17.05 36.50 -6.03
CA HIS A 273 16.70 37.90 -6.20
C HIS A 273 15.61 38.42 -5.26
N ARG A 274 14.88 37.52 -4.58
CA ARG A 274 13.77 37.86 -3.70
C ARG A 274 14.24 38.06 -2.27
N SER A 275 13.60 39.00 -1.54
CA SER A 275 13.87 39.14 -0.10
C SER A 275 13.31 37.95 0.69
N VAL A 276 13.89 37.68 1.87
CA VAL A 276 13.38 36.64 2.78
C VAL A 276 11.92 36.92 3.17
N ALA A 277 11.56 38.19 3.37
CA ALA A 277 10.20 38.59 3.70
C ALA A 277 9.22 38.34 2.54
N ASP A 278 9.62 38.62 1.29
CA ASP A 278 8.80 38.35 0.11
C ASP A 278 8.55 36.83 -0.07
N ILE A 279 9.55 36.01 0.17
CA ILE A 279 9.40 34.55 0.12
C ILE A 279 8.43 34.07 1.22
N ALA A 280 8.57 34.56 2.45
CA ALA A 280 7.70 34.18 3.55
C ALA A 280 6.23 34.58 3.28
N PHE A 281 6.02 35.80 2.78
CA PHE A 281 4.69 36.30 2.39
C PHE A 281 4.03 35.42 1.32
N ARG A 282 4.77 35.08 0.27
CA ARG A 282 4.29 34.19 -0.81
C ARG A 282 3.99 32.75 -0.35
N CYS A 283 4.55 32.36 0.78
CA CYS A 283 4.26 31.06 1.41
C CYS A 283 3.17 31.17 2.50
N GLY A 284 2.42 32.28 2.55
CA GLY A 284 1.28 32.48 3.44
C GLY A 284 1.65 32.88 4.88
N LEU A 285 2.85 33.44 5.12
CA LEU A 285 3.29 33.95 6.42
C LEU A 285 3.45 35.47 6.37
N GLU A 286 2.49 36.20 6.89
CA GLU A 286 2.44 37.68 6.84
C GLU A 286 3.34 38.32 7.92
N ASN A 287 3.50 37.70 9.07
CA ASN A 287 4.28 38.26 10.18
C ASN A 287 5.74 37.83 10.14
N ALA A 288 6.61 38.71 9.66
CA ALA A 288 8.04 38.45 9.47
C ALA A 288 8.81 38.14 10.77
N GLN A 289 8.44 38.77 11.91
CA GLN A 289 9.12 38.52 13.20
C GLN A 289 8.72 37.13 13.76
N TYR A 290 7.44 36.81 13.68
CA TYR A 290 6.93 35.51 14.09
C TYR A 290 7.55 34.38 13.24
N PHE A 291 7.58 34.56 11.94
CA PHE A 291 8.21 33.64 11.00
C PHE A 291 9.68 33.37 11.33
N SER A 292 10.50 34.41 11.53
CA SER A 292 11.94 34.27 11.80
C SER A 292 12.22 33.45 13.06
N ARG A 293 11.43 33.65 14.12
CA ARG A 293 11.49 32.84 15.35
C ARG A 293 11.14 31.39 15.12
N GLN A 294 10.03 31.11 14.41
CA GLN A 294 9.58 29.75 14.10
C GLN A 294 10.59 29.01 13.22
N PHE A 295 11.13 29.69 12.21
CA PHE A 295 12.13 29.10 11.30
C PHE A 295 13.40 28.73 12.08
N LYS A 296 13.91 29.64 12.96
CA LYS A 296 15.09 29.36 13.78
C LYS A 296 14.83 28.20 14.75
N ALA A 297 13.68 28.14 15.37
CA ALA A 297 13.29 27.03 16.26
C ALA A 297 13.27 25.69 15.52
N ARG A 298 12.81 25.68 14.28
CA ARG A 298 12.66 24.46 13.47
C ARG A 298 13.95 24.00 12.81
N PHE A 299 14.76 24.93 12.28
CA PHE A 299 15.96 24.63 11.47
C PHE A 299 17.29 25.00 12.14
N GLY A 300 17.27 25.47 13.39
CA GLY A 300 18.44 25.81 14.18
C GLY A 300 19.12 27.12 13.81
N GLN A 301 18.75 27.78 12.71
CA GLN A 301 19.36 28.99 12.19
C GLN A 301 18.32 29.96 11.61
N THR A 302 18.69 31.24 11.53
CA THR A 302 17.77 32.23 10.94
C THR A 302 17.59 32.02 9.44
N PRO A 303 16.46 32.46 8.83
CA PRO A 303 16.24 32.34 7.38
C PRO A 303 17.38 32.96 6.54
N THR A 304 17.91 34.10 6.97
CA THR A 304 19.05 34.77 6.29
C THR A 304 20.33 33.93 6.39
N ALA A 305 20.64 33.38 7.56
CA ALA A 305 21.80 32.51 7.76
C ALA A 305 21.66 31.22 6.95
N TYR A 306 20.45 30.64 6.91
CA TYR A 306 20.16 29.46 6.10
C TYR A 306 20.39 29.71 4.61
N ARG A 307 19.90 30.84 4.05
CA ARG A 307 20.17 31.23 2.67
C ARG A 307 21.66 31.40 2.40
N ALA A 308 22.37 32.11 3.29
CA ALA A 308 23.81 32.34 3.14
C ALA A 308 24.62 31.01 3.14
N SER A 309 24.22 30.04 3.96
CA SER A 309 24.84 28.70 3.99
C SER A 309 24.69 27.92 2.69
N LYS A 310 23.71 28.26 1.85
CA LYS A 310 23.51 27.68 0.51
C LYS A 310 24.29 28.38 -0.60
N GLY A 311 25.18 29.35 -0.24
CA GLY A 311 26.03 30.06 -1.19
C GLY A 311 25.42 31.27 -1.88
N TRP A 312 24.18 31.65 -1.51
CA TRP A 312 23.47 32.76 -2.13
C TRP A 312 23.61 34.04 -1.27
N ARG A 313 24.51 34.94 -1.66
CA ARG A 313 24.59 36.30 -1.08
C ARG A 313 23.55 37.19 -1.77
N VAL A 314 22.66 37.79 -1.00
CA VAL A 314 21.84 38.92 -1.47
C VAL A 314 22.80 40.05 -1.83
N ARG A 315 22.79 40.52 -3.07
CA ARG A 315 23.36 41.81 -3.39
C ARG A 315 22.44 42.85 -2.75
N ASP A 316 22.79 43.27 -1.54
CA ASP A 316 22.20 44.45 -0.91
C ASP A 316 22.43 45.64 -1.85
N GLY A 317 21.30 46.26 -2.27
CA GLY A 317 21.33 47.41 -3.16
C GLY A 317 22.11 48.56 -2.59
N GLN A 318 23.34 48.74 -3.04
CA GLN A 318 24.03 50.02 -3.00
C GLN A 318 23.32 50.96 -3.99
N SER A 319 22.43 51.77 -3.49
CA SER A 319 22.09 53.05 -4.14
C SER A 319 21.35 53.98 -3.18
N LYS A 320 22.14 54.66 -2.36
CA LYS A 320 21.81 56.01 -1.80
C LYS A 320 23.03 56.57 -1.04
N GLN A 321 24.14 56.79 -1.71
CA GLN A 321 25.18 57.69 -1.20
C GLN A 321 26.18 58.06 -2.32
N SER A 322 25.73 58.79 -3.32
CA SER A 322 26.63 59.57 -4.19
C SER A 322 25.83 60.65 -4.96
N ARG A 323 25.16 61.54 -4.18
CA ARG A 323 24.68 62.82 -4.70
C ARG A 323 24.68 63.87 -3.59
N ARG A 324 25.83 64.10 -3.01
CA ARG A 324 26.11 65.29 -2.15
C ARG A 324 27.61 65.57 -2.08
N GLU A 325 28.25 65.62 -3.20
CA GLU A 325 29.58 66.30 -3.32
C GLU A 325 29.81 66.60 -4.77
N GLN A 326 29.12 67.62 -5.24
CA GLN A 326 29.50 68.45 -6.40
C GLN A 326 28.42 69.55 -6.52
N MET A 327 28.53 70.54 -5.69
CA MET A 327 28.23 71.96 -5.98
C MET A 327 29.15 72.82 -5.13
#